data_4f90652bbb8ae20fb1955f33c13a1f10
#
_entry.id   4f90652bbb8ae20fb1955f33c13a1f10
#
_cell.length_a   1.000
_cell.length_b   1.000
_cell.length_c   1.000
_cell.angle_alpha   90.00
_cell.angle_beta   90.00
_cell.angle_gamma   90.00
#
_symmetry.space_group_name_H-M   'P 1'
#
loop_
_entity.id
_entity.type
_entity.pdbx_description
1 polymer ?
#
loop_
_entity_poly.entity_id
_entity_poly.type
_entity_poly.pdbx_seq_one_letter_code
_entity_poly.pdbx_strand_id
1 'polypeptide(L)'
;MAEREIANPERDARSPNGGWTGFYLQYWMPGRHTMDMQLMWVDGKLTGQGSDRVGPYTIDGDYETDTGKCSWVKKYIGRHSVAYRGVNDGHGIWGVWEIRQLGGLYQDRGGFHIWPKGSDVSEASEQTEQAVLAVMRELFGNSHPYQRLILLIIFGVVFAITLAMNLGLFS
;
A
#
# COMPACT_ATOMS: atom_id res chain seq x y z
N MET A 1 -21.24 46.20 -5.63
CA MET A 1 -20.16 45.30 -5.25
C MET A 1 -20.78 43.94 -5.01
N ALA A 2 -20.58 43.00 -5.91
CA ALA A 2 -21.07 41.63 -5.73
C ALA A 2 -20.09 40.91 -4.82
N GLU A 3 -20.58 40.51 -3.66
CA GLU A 3 -19.87 39.60 -2.75
C GLU A 3 -19.62 38.29 -3.51
N ARG A 4 -18.37 37.96 -3.74
CA ARG A 4 -18.00 36.61 -4.23
C ARG A 4 -18.37 35.64 -3.11
N GLU A 5 -19.45 34.91 -3.33
CA GLU A 5 -19.77 33.72 -2.58
C GLU A 5 -18.57 32.78 -2.70
N ILE A 6 -17.82 32.64 -1.60
CA ILE A 6 -16.70 31.71 -1.50
C ILE A 6 -17.37 30.33 -1.56
N ALA A 7 -17.24 29.67 -2.69
CA ALA A 7 -17.72 28.30 -2.87
C ALA A 7 -17.18 27.48 -1.70
N ASN A 8 -18.10 26.95 -0.90
CA ASN A 8 -17.79 26.03 0.19
C ASN A 8 -17.09 24.80 -0.44
N PRO A 9 -15.86 24.45 -0.04
CA PRO A 9 -15.17 23.32 -0.65
C PRO A 9 -16.05 22.09 -0.49
N GLU A 10 -16.24 21.37 -1.60
CA GLU A 10 -17.03 20.16 -1.71
C GLU A 10 -16.59 19.16 -0.65
N ARG A 11 -17.34 19.09 0.46
CA ARG A 11 -17.02 18.18 1.56
C ARG A 11 -17.67 16.84 1.27
N ASP A 12 -16.92 15.95 0.65
CA ASP A 12 -17.31 14.54 0.62
C ASP A 12 -17.26 14.00 2.07
N ALA A 13 -18.44 13.67 2.63
CA ALA A 13 -18.55 13.14 3.98
C ALA A 13 -17.74 11.85 4.20
N ARG A 14 -17.42 11.13 3.14
CA ARG A 14 -16.58 9.92 3.17
C ARG A 14 -15.10 10.25 3.35
N SER A 15 -14.69 11.49 3.07
CA SER A 15 -13.29 11.92 3.05
C SER A 15 -13.08 13.14 3.94
N PRO A 16 -13.31 13.04 5.28
CA PRO A 16 -13.13 14.16 6.17
C PRO A 16 -11.65 14.55 6.29
N ASN A 17 -11.39 15.86 6.34
CA ASN A 17 -10.08 16.38 6.72
C ASN A 17 -9.76 16.04 8.17
N GLY A 18 -8.50 15.69 8.44
CA GLY A 18 -8.05 15.41 9.80
C GLY A 18 -7.30 14.11 9.98
N GLY A 19 -7.41 13.53 11.16
CA GLY A 19 -6.72 12.30 11.54
C GLY A 19 -7.30 11.06 10.88
N TRP A 20 -6.44 10.27 10.27
CA TRP A 20 -6.75 8.95 9.73
C TRP A 20 -5.82 7.92 10.34
N THR A 21 -6.29 6.69 10.42
CA THR A 21 -5.51 5.53 10.89
C THR A 21 -5.79 4.34 10.01
N GLY A 22 -4.96 3.32 10.10
CA GLY A 22 -5.18 2.08 9.38
C GLY A 22 -3.96 1.19 9.37
N PHE A 23 -3.91 0.28 8.43
CA PHE A 23 -2.82 -0.67 8.28
C PHE A 23 -2.47 -0.93 6.82
N TYR A 24 -1.27 -1.46 6.62
CA TYR A 24 -0.89 -2.09 5.36
C TYR A 24 -0.44 -3.53 5.61
N LEU A 25 -0.62 -4.34 4.58
CA LEU A 25 -0.20 -5.74 4.50
C LEU A 25 0.94 -5.84 3.50
N GLN A 26 1.98 -6.58 3.83
CA GLN A 26 3.08 -6.89 2.90
C GLN A 26 2.95 -8.32 2.40
N TYR A 27 3.21 -8.52 1.12
CA TYR A 27 3.04 -9.84 0.51
C TYR A 27 3.93 -10.93 1.13
N TRP A 28 5.13 -10.56 1.59
CA TRP A 28 6.14 -11.47 2.14
C TRP A 28 6.27 -11.44 3.66
N MET A 29 5.62 -10.49 4.33
CA MET A 29 5.67 -10.34 5.79
C MET A 29 4.25 -10.39 6.35
N PRO A 30 3.85 -11.49 6.99
CA PRO A 30 2.52 -11.60 7.56
C PRO A 30 2.32 -10.59 8.71
N GLY A 31 1.06 -10.17 8.86
CA GLY A 31 0.63 -9.24 9.90
C GLY A 31 0.28 -7.85 9.40
N ARG A 32 -0.46 -7.13 10.23
CA ARG A 32 -0.87 -5.74 9.99
C ARG A 32 0.21 -4.79 10.48
N HIS A 33 0.60 -3.86 9.63
CA HIS A 33 1.51 -2.79 9.99
C HIS A 33 0.74 -1.48 10.06
N THR A 34 0.58 -0.94 11.26
CA THR A 34 -0.21 0.28 11.49
C THR A 34 0.43 1.51 10.88
N MET A 35 -0.39 2.45 10.47
CA MET A 35 0.02 3.77 10.01
C MET A 35 -0.99 4.83 10.46
N ASP A 36 -0.47 5.96 10.91
CA ASP A 36 -1.24 7.12 11.32
C ASP A 36 -0.91 8.31 10.44
N MET A 37 -1.93 9.09 10.07
CA MET A 37 -1.76 10.22 9.17
C MET A 37 -2.75 11.34 9.41
N GLN A 38 -2.39 12.53 8.94
CA GLN A 38 -3.27 13.68 8.81
C GLN A 38 -3.51 13.90 7.33
N LEU A 39 -4.77 13.87 6.89
CA LEU A 39 -5.15 14.03 5.49
C LEU A 39 -5.97 15.30 5.29
N MET A 40 -5.77 15.92 4.14
CA MET A 40 -6.54 17.05 3.63
C MET A 40 -7.05 16.72 2.22
N TRP A 41 -8.34 16.92 2.03
CA TRP A 41 -9.07 16.64 0.80
C TRP A 41 -9.65 17.96 0.29
N VAL A 42 -9.16 18.46 -0.82
CA VAL A 42 -9.57 19.75 -1.39
C VAL A 42 -9.54 19.67 -2.91
N ASP A 43 -10.66 19.94 -3.56
CA ASP A 43 -10.79 20.07 -5.02
C ASP A 43 -10.13 18.93 -5.81
N GLY A 44 -10.45 17.70 -5.44
CA GLY A 44 -9.89 16.50 -6.08
C GLY A 44 -8.44 16.19 -5.70
N LYS A 45 -7.81 17.00 -4.83
CA LYS A 45 -6.45 16.80 -4.35
C LYS A 45 -6.43 16.20 -2.94
N LEU A 46 -5.59 15.18 -2.76
CA LEU A 46 -5.28 14.57 -1.49
C LEU A 46 -3.86 14.96 -1.08
N THR A 47 -3.72 15.61 0.06
CA THR A 47 -2.42 15.88 0.65
C THR A 47 -2.36 15.44 2.10
N GLY A 48 -1.18 15.21 2.63
CA GLY A 48 -1.07 14.81 4.03
C GLY A 48 0.34 14.49 4.48
N GLN A 49 0.41 14.10 5.75
CA GLN A 49 1.65 13.64 6.38
C GLN A 49 1.32 12.61 7.46
N GLY A 50 2.29 11.81 7.81
CA GLY A 50 2.12 10.79 8.83
C GLY A 50 3.40 10.11 9.23
N SER A 51 3.25 9.04 9.99
CA SER A 51 4.37 8.21 10.43
C SER A 51 3.93 6.75 10.56
N ASP A 52 4.84 5.85 10.29
CA ASP A 52 4.71 4.42 10.58
C ASP A 52 6.07 3.84 11.01
N ARG A 53 6.16 2.50 11.07
CA ARG A 53 7.40 1.81 11.49
C ARG A 53 8.64 2.14 10.63
N VAL A 54 8.47 2.62 9.41
CA VAL A 54 9.57 3.00 8.52
C VAL A 54 10.06 4.41 8.83
N GLY A 55 9.16 5.30 9.25
CA GLY A 55 9.47 6.67 9.62
C GLY A 55 8.40 7.68 9.16
N PRO A 56 8.71 8.98 9.28
CA PRO A 56 7.83 10.06 8.83
C PRO A 56 7.75 10.12 7.31
N TYR A 57 6.60 10.56 6.81
CA TYR A 57 6.31 10.66 5.38
C TYR A 57 5.32 11.78 5.06
N THR A 58 5.32 12.18 3.78
CA THR A 58 4.30 13.04 3.19
C THR A 58 3.45 12.26 2.20
N ILE A 59 2.24 12.75 1.94
CA ILE A 59 1.27 12.19 0.98
C ILE A 59 0.90 13.30 -0.01
N ASP A 60 0.89 12.95 -1.29
CA ASP A 60 0.41 13.80 -2.37
C ASP A 60 -0.28 12.95 -3.42
N GLY A 61 -1.49 13.35 -3.86
CA GLY A 61 -2.28 12.58 -4.80
C GLY A 61 -3.61 13.21 -5.17
N ASP A 62 -4.46 12.38 -5.73
CA ASP A 62 -5.74 12.76 -6.30
C ASP A 62 -6.85 11.84 -5.81
N TYR A 63 -8.09 12.37 -5.78
CA TYR A 63 -9.30 11.59 -5.53
C TYR A 63 -10.46 12.04 -6.41
N GLU A 64 -11.38 11.14 -6.67
CA GLU A 64 -12.60 11.36 -7.43
C GLU A 64 -13.79 11.15 -6.50
N THR A 65 -14.59 12.19 -6.25
CA THR A 65 -15.77 12.12 -5.38
C THR A 65 -16.84 11.18 -5.92
N ASP A 66 -17.06 11.17 -7.25
CA ASP A 66 -18.12 10.39 -7.87
C ASP A 66 -17.88 8.88 -7.79
N THR A 67 -16.64 8.47 -7.99
CA THR A 67 -16.25 7.04 -8.03
C THR A 67 -15.65 6.52 -6.74
N GLY A 68 -15.25 7.41 -5.84
CA GLY A 68 -14.48 7.08 -4.65
C GLY A 68 -13.03 6.67 -4.92
N LYS A 69 -12.57 6.72 -6.17
CA LYS A 69 -11.20 6.34 -6.52
C LYS A 69 -10.20 7.32 -5.95
N CYS A 70 -9.14 6.79 -5.39
CA CYS A 70 -8.03 7.56 -4.82
C CYS A 70 -6.70 6.99 -5.30
N SER A 71 -5.76 7.89 -5.60
CA SER A 71 -4.38 7.49 -5.86
C SER A 71 -3.41 8.51 -5.29
N TRP A 72 -2.35 8.06 -4.64
CA TRP A 72 -1.37 8.96 -4.06
C TRP A 72 0.02 8.34 -4.00
N VAL A 73 1.00 9.20 -3.84
CA VAL A 73 2.38 8.82 -3.52
C VAL A 73 2.65 9.16 -2.05
N LYS A 74 3.06 8.17 -1.30
CA LYS A 74 3.59 8.30 0.05
C LYS A 74 5.11 8.37 -0.06
N LYS A 75 5.69 9.50 0.32
CA LYS A 75 7.12 9.75 0.23
C LYS A 75 7.74 9.79 1.62
N TYR A 76 8.53 8.81 1.98
CA TYR A 76 9.29 8.82 3.22
C TYR A 76 10.40 9.86 3.16
N ILE A 77 10.58 10.62 4.25
CA ILE A 77 11.58 11.67 4.31
C ILE A 77 12.98 11.05 4.25
N GLY A 78 13.75 11.45 3.22
CA GLY A 78 15.10 10.91 2.99
C GLY A 78 15.17 9.47 2.53
N ARG A 79 14.03 8.88 2.10
CA ARG A 79 13.93 7.47 1.70
C ARG A 79 13.13 7.29 0.40
N HIS A 80 12.62 6.09 0.18
CA HIS A 80 11.83 5.72 -0.99
C HIS A 80 10.40 6.28 -0.97
N SER A 81 9.74 6.15 -2.11
CA SER A 81 8.34 6.46 -2.28
C SER A 81 7.54 5.18 -2.52
N VAL A 82 6.26 5.22 -2.15
CA VAL A 82 5.29 4.13 -2.31
C VAL A 82 4.07 4.69 -3.02
N ALA A 83 3.66 4.05 -4.10
CA ALA A 83 2.44 4.39 -4.83
C ALA A 83 1.25 3.63 -4.24
N TYR A 84 0.16 4.32 -3.99
CA TYR A 84 -1.09 3.78 -3.46
C TYR A 84 -2.22 3.97 -4.47
N ARG A 85 -3.09 2.98 -4.60
CA ARG A 85 -4.33 3.06 -5.38
C ARG A 85 -5.43 2.36 -4.63
N GLY A 86 -6.56 3.03 -4.43
CA GLY A 86 -7.68 2.48 -3.68
C GLY A 86 -9.01 3.11 -4.03
N VAL A 87 -10.02 2.65 -3.32
CA VAL A 87 -11.40 3.13 -3.43
C VAL A 87 -11.93 3.43 -2.03
N ASN A 88 -12.60 4.57 -1.88
CA ASN A 88 -13.35 4.93 -0.70
C ASN A 88 -14.77 4.39 -0.85
N ASP A 89 -15.15 3.43 -0.02
CA ASP A 89 -16.46 2.77 -0.02
C ASP A 89 -17.42 3.34 1.06
N GLY A 90 -17.00 4.40 1.76
CA GLY A 90 -17.74 5.02 2.86
C GLY A 90 -17.35 4.49 4.24
N HIS A 91 -16.68 3.35 4.33
CA HIS A 91 -16.12 2.79 5.58
C HIS A 91 -14.62 3.05 5.70
N GLY A 92 -14.01 3.60 4.67
CA GLY A 92 -12.60 3.89 4.58
C GLY A 92 -12.09 3.77 3.15
N ILE A 93 -10.78 3.81 3.00
CA ILE A 93 -10.11 3.64 1.71
C ILE A 93 -9.28 2.37 1.78
N TRP A 94 -9.56 1.44 0.91
CA TRP A 94 -8.82 0.21 0.78
C TRP A 94 -8.31 0.00 -0.64
N GLY A 95 -7.25 -0.75 -0.77
CA GLY A 95 -6.63 -0.98 -2.08
C GLY A 95 -5.25 -1.60 -2.00
N VAL A 96 -4.42 -1.26 -2.96
CA VAL A 96 -3.07 -1.81 -3.12
C VAL A 96 -2.02 -0.72 -3.11
N TRP A 97 -0.82 -1.08 -2.65
CA TRP A 97 0.36 -0.25 -2.72
C TRP A 97 1.49 -1.00 -3.43
N GLU A 98 2.38 -0.25 -4.05
CA GLU A 98 3.57 -0.80 -4.71
C GLU A 98 4.78 0.11 -4.55
N ILE A 99 5.95 -0.52 -4.46
CA ILE A 99 7.26 0.13 -4.53
C ILE A 99 7.98 -0.38 -5.77
N ARG A 100 8.53 0.54 -6.56
CA ARG A 100 9.42 0.23 -7.67
C ARG A 100 10.68 1.06 -7.52
N GLN A 101 11.82 0.40 -7.35
CA GLN A 101 13.11 1.07 -7.19
C GLN A 101 14.14 0.47 -8.15
N LEU A 102 15.25 1.20 -8.36
CA LEU A 102 16.38 0.75 -9.16
C LEU A 102 15.99 0.28 -10.57
N GLY A 103 15.12 1.04 -11.25
CA GLY A 103 14.68 0.68 -12.61
C GLY A 103 13.83 -0.60 -12.68
N GLY A 104 13.20 -1.00 -11.54
CA GLY A 104 12.36 -2.20 -11.46
C GLY A 104 13.06 -3.44 -10.92
N LEU A 105 14.33 -3.35 -10.56
CA LEU A 105 15.09 -4.47 -9.95
C LEU A 105 14.59 -4.80 -8.54
N TYR A 106 14.11 -3.81 -7.79
CA TYR A 106 13.42 -4.02 -6.52
C TYR A 106 11.95 -3.67 -6.66
N GLN A 107 11.09 -4.61 -6.34
CA GLN A 107 9.64 -4.43 -6.32
C GLN A 107 9.09 -5.01 -5.01
N ASP A 108 8.25 -4.22 -4.35
CA ASP A 108 7.46 -4.69 -3.21
C ASP A 108 6.04 -4.16 -3.35
N ARG A 109 5.09 -4.88 -2.77
CA ARG A 109 3.68 -4.59 -2.93
C ARG A 109 2.83 -5.21 -1.83
N GLY A 110 1.64 -4.69 -1.67
CA GLY A 110 0.70 -5.21 -0.70
C GLY A 110 -0.64 -4.53 -0.76
N GLY A 111 -1.47 -4.85 0.21
CA GLY A 111 -2.76 -4.23 0.41
C GLY A 111 -2.73 -3.21 1.54
N PHE A 112 -3.76 -2.36 1.61
CA PHE A 112 -3.94 -1.43 2.71
C PHE A 112 -5.42 -1.16 2.97
N HIS A 113 -5.72 -0.70 4.19
CA HIS A 113 -6.99 -0.13 4.57
C HIS A 113 -6.75 1.02 5.55
N ILE A 114 -7.32 2.18 5.28
CA ILE A 114 -7.26 3.37 6.14
C ILE A 114 -8.67 3.95 6.33
N TRP A 115 -8.93 4.56 7.50
CA TRP A 115 -10.21 5.17 7.82
C TRP A 115 -10.04 6.39 8.74
N PRO A 116 -11.03 7.30 8.83
CA PRO A 116 -10.98 8.43 9.74
C PRO A 116 -10.87 7.97 11.19
N LYS A 117 -10.03 8.63 12.00
CA LYS A 117 -9.94 8.36 13.44
C LYS A 117 -11.27 8.66 14.12
N GLY A 118 -11.72 7.72 14.96
CA GLY A 118 -12.99 7.84 15.69
C GLY A 118 -14.21 7.28 14.97
N SER A 119 -14.04 6.76 13.72
CA SER A 119 -15.08 5.96 13.08
C SER A 119 -15.09 4.54 13.62
N ASP A 120 -16.29 3.96 13.80
CA ASP A 120 -16.45 2.58 14.25
C ASP A 120 -16.30 1.62 13.03
N VAL A 121 -15.08 1.14 12.83
CA VAL A 121 -14.71 0.31 11.66
C VAL A 121 -14.29 -1.11 12.08
N SER A 122 -14.48 -1.48 13.35
CA SER A 122 -13.92 -2.72 13.90
C SER A 122 -14.38 -4.00 13.17
N GLU A 123 -15.66 -4.13 12.85
CA GLU A 123 -16.19 -5.28 12.10
C GLU A 123 -15.91 -5.18 10.59
N ALA A 124 -16.00 -3.98 10.00
CA ALA A 124 -15.68 -3.75 8.60
C ALA A 124 -14.20 -4.02 8.29
N SER A 125 -13.31 -3.87 9.27
CA SER A 125 -11.87 -4.05 9.04
C SER A 125 -11.47 -5.50 8.76
N GLU A 126 -12.15 -6.50 9.35
CA GLU A 126 -11.86 -7.91 9.09
C GLU A 126 -12.36 -8.35 7.71
N GLN A 127 -13.57 -7.94 7.34
CA GLN A 127 -14.12 -8.22 6.00
C GLN A 127 -13.30 -7.54 4.91
N THR A 128 -12.88 -6.29 5.15
CA THR A 128 -12.04 -5.55 4.21
C THR A 128 -10.65 -6.15 4.10
N GLU A 129 -10.06 -6.65 5.20
CA GLU A 129 -8.79 -7.38 5.13
C GLU A 129 -8.90 -8.63 4.24
N GLN A 130 -9.97 -9.41 4.40
CA GLN A 130 -10.22 -10.59 3.55
C GLN A 130 -10.37 -10.18 2.07
N ALA A 131 -11.09 -9.10 1.80
CA ALA A 131 -11.24 -8.56 0.45
C ALA A 131 -9.88 -8.08 -0.13
N VAL A 132 -9.09 -7.35 0.65
CA VAL A 132 -7.75 -6.89 0.26
C VAL A 132 -6.82 -8.07 -0.02
N LEU A 133 -6.83 -9.10 0.84
CA LEU A 133 -6.06 -10.33 0.63
C LEU A 133 -6.50 -11.10 -0.62
N ALA A 134 -7.81 -11.13 -0.91
CA ALA A 134 -8.34 -11.75 -2.12
C ALA A 134 -7.87 -11.00 -3.38
N VAL A 135 -7.98 -9.67 -3.39
CA VAL A 135 -7.51 -8.82 -4.49
C VAL A 135 -6.00 -8.95 -4.68
N MET A 136 -5.22 -8.98 -3.59
CA MET A 136 -3.79 -9.21 -3.67
C MET A 136 -3.45 -10.57 -4.28
N ARG A 137 -4.20 -11.61 -3.92
CA ARG A 137 -4.02 -12.96 -4.47
C ARG A 137 -4.36 -13.01 -5.95
N GLU A 138 -5.43 -12.34 -6.37
CA GLU A 138 -5.85 -12.25 -7.77
C GLU A 138 -4.85 -11.46 -8.62
N LEU A 139 -4.46 -10.26 -8.19
CA LEU A 139 -3.57 -9.38 -8.95
C LEU A 139 -2.12 -9.86 -9.00
N PHE A 140 -1.66 -10.54 -7.95
CA PHE A 140 -0.26 -10.85 -7.78
C PHE A 140 0.07 -12.35 -7.81
N GLY A 141 -0.97 -13.20 -7.84
CA GLY A 141 -0.84 -14.64 -7.83
C GLY A 141 -0.30 -15.21 -6.51
N ASN A 142 -0.22 -16.54 -6.43
CA ASN A 142 0.26 -17.24 -5.22
C ASN A 142 1.80 -17.33 -5.12
N SER A 143 2.56 -16.79 -6.08
CA SER A 143 4.00 -16.92 -6.09
C SER A 143 4.67 -15.83 -5.27
N HIS A 144 5.15 -16.17 -4.08
CA HIS A 144 6.08 -15.34 -3.32
C HIS A 144 7.28 -14.96 -4.20
N PRO A 145 7.64 -13.67 -4.30
CA PRO A 145 8.81 -13.25 -5.09
C PRO A 145 10.10 -13.99 -4.66
N TYR A 146 10.19 -14.35 -3.38
CA TYR A 146 11.30 -15.14 -2.85
C TYR A 146 11.20 -16.64 -3.12
N GLN A 147 10.02 -17.20 -3.39
CA GLN A 147 9.92 -18.63 -3.75
C GLN A 147 10.66 -18.91 -5.06
N ARG A 148 10.57 -18.01 -6.04
CA ARG A 148 11.35 -18.12 -7.27
C ARG A 148 12.85 -17.98 -7.03
N LEU A 149 13.24 -17.04 -6.15
CA LEU A 149 14.66 -16.87 -5.79
C LEU A 149 15.18 -18.06 -5.00
N ILE A 150 14.41 -18.55 -4.00
CA ILE A 150 14.75 -19.74 -3.22
C ILE A 150 14.87 -20.96 -4.14
N LEU A 151 13.93 -21.18 -5.05
CA LEU A 151 14.00 -22.25 -6.03
C LEU A 151 15.23 -22.13 -6.92
N LEU A 152 15.56 -20.94 -7.42
CA LEU A 152 16.77 -20.70 -8.22
C LEU A 152 18.05 -20.99 -7.43
N ILE A 153 18.10 -20.60 -6.15
CA ILE A 153 19.24 -20.89 -5.27
C ILE A 153 19.34 -22.41 -5.02
N ILE A 154 18.22 -23.07 -4.70
CA ILE A 154 18.20 -24.54 -4.50
C ILE A 154 18.63 -25.26 -5.77
N PHE A 155 18.08 -24.89 -6.92
CA PHE A 155 18.48 -25.50 -8.22
C PHE A 155 19.96 -25.24 -8.53
N GLY A 156 20.46 -24.03 -8.27
CA GLY A 156 21.88 -23.69 -8.46
C GLY A 156 22.79 -24.51 -7.55
N VAL A 157 22.44 -24.68 -6.28
CA VAL A 157 23.22 -25.50 -5.32
C VAL A 157 23.18 -26.97 -5.69
N VAL A 158 21.99 -27.52 -6.02
CA VAL A 158 21.85 -28.92 -6.44
C VAL A 158 22.64 -29.17 -7.71
N PHE A 159 22.57 -28.28 -8.71
CA PHE A 159 23.34 -28.40 -9.94
C PHE A 159 24.85 -28.36 -9.69
N ALA A 160 25.33 -27.44 -8.83
CA ALA A 160 26.74 -27.34 -8.49
C ALA A 160 27.25 -28.62 -7.78
N ILE A 161 26.47 -29.19 -6.84
CA ILE A 161 26.80 -30.44 -6.14
C ILE A 161 26.84 -31.59 -7.14
N THR A 162 25.85 -31.71 -8.00
CA THR A 162 25.79 -32.77 -9.02
C THR A 162 26.99 -32.70 -10.00
N LEU A 163 27.34 -31.47 -10.40
CA LEU A 163 28.49 -31.24 -11.26
C LEU A 163 29.81 -31.63 -10.58
N ALA A 164 29.97 -31.23 -9.31
CA ALA A 164 31.15 -31.54 -8.50
C ALA A 164 31.30 -33.04 -8.24
N MET A 165 30.19 -33.76 -8.00
CA MET A 165 30.17 -35.23 -7.91
C MET A 165 30.56 -35.90 -9.21
N ASN A 166 30.07 -35.43 -10.38
CA ASN A 166 30.41 -35.96 -11.68
C ASN A 166 31.87 -35.67 -12.08
N LEU A 167 32.46 -34.61 -11.57
CA LEU A 167 33.87 -34.26 -11.78
C LEU A 167 34.83 -34.92 -10.77
N GLY A 168 34.29 -35.73 -9.83
CA GLY A 168 35.12 -36.45 -8.86
C GLY A 168 35.80 -35.53 -7.82
N LEU A 169 35.24 -34.34 -7.60
CA LEU A 169 35.78 -33.35 -6.67
C LEU A 169 35.47 -33.68 -5.18
N PHE A 170 34.64 -34.68 -4.95
CA PHE A 170 34.34 -35.25 -3.63
C PHE A 170 34.64 -36.74 -3.68
N SER A 171 35.87 -37.11 -3.38
CA SER A 171 36.30 -38.47 -3.10
C SER A 171 36.77 -38.60 -1.67
#